data_d4c73302943cbd8bb21f4fd33f82fcf7
#
_entry.id   d4c73302943cbd8bb21f4fd33f82fcf7
#
_cell.length_a   1.000
_cell.length_b   1.000
_cell.length_c   1.000
_cell.angle_alpha   90.00
_cell.angle_beta   90.00
_cell.angle_gamma   90.00
#
_symmetry.space_group_name_H-M   'P 1'
#
loop_
_entity.id
_entity.type
_entity.pdbx_description
1 polymer ?
#
loop_
_entity_poly.entity_id
_entity_poly.type
_entity_poly.pdbx_seq_one_letter_code
_entity_poly.pdbx_strand_id
1 'polypeptide(L)'
;MKKRNSEFLGLLCDLYIVAMLVALPLYTGQGYWRLGDTKYTFFRNVTVLCLGCWLAAGLPGRLREAAGRVRRSAEERDRGALGRIAREVRKAFSMTDLAVAVYGAAVLLSALCSSYGQLPWRGYEGWFMGAFSQLLFVGIYFFVSRQYGGSLWPLYLGEAALFLVTALGLLHRLGIDPLGLMGNWNSKNWEYSHMLSTLGNINWLCGYYSVALALPAAHFLREKRRLVLGVLYVTIVPSLVLLGVQGSQGGLLILAVFGAAALICGGRQRQLALVLRRLCLLGGGFCLGMPLMWLLMRMRGEKAAIVADGNVFDTVEWYVWVLGAAFCLASFLLLSRRKGGKERRHAGAAEDRKGDRSAKAGSAEWAKGLQEGRKRSLGIKTAVAAVCIGAVILPLCWLSLRPPEDGFGSGRGLLWRIALESFGQAGFKDKFLGAGPDCYGEAVFIRLGTGTEVWKGEHWEGAVYTNAHNELLSQLCNVGILGTAGYVAIFLTAFMRYGFGDTGDWGRSGGGDWMRWTALLACAMYGAHGFISFQQVLNAPLLFLVLGLCEAGSRAGTKVERERGNRHEMDEIQDKDSY
;
A
#
# COMPACT_ATOMS: atom_id res chain seq x y z
N MET A 1 24.07 -16.19 -22.09
CA MET A 1 23.81 -14.76 -21.79
C MET A 1 22.41 -14.49 -21.24
N LYS A 2 21.29 -14.91 -21.88
CA LYS A 2 19.92 -14.64 -21.38
C LYS A 2 19.69 -15.12 -19.93
N LYS A 3 20.10 -16.33 -19.56
CA LYS A 3 19.92 -16.90 -18.21
C LYS A 3 20.71 -16.09 -17.16
N ARG A 4 21.98 -15.78 -17.43
CA ARG A 4 22.85 -15.00 -16.53
C ARG A 4 22.34 -13.57 -16.31
N ASN A 5 21.78 -12.92 -17.35
CA ASN A 5 21.16 -11.60 -17.21
C ASN A 5 19.86 -11.66 -16.38
N SER A 6 19.06 -12.73 -16.50
CA SER A 6 17.86 -12.91 -15.70
C SER A 6 18.18 -13.13 -14.22
N GLU A 7 19.19 -13.92 -13.90
CA GLU A 7 19.66 -14.17 -12.53
C GLU A 7 20.22 -12.88 -11.89
N PHE A 8 21.03 -12.12 -12.64
CA PHE A 8 21.54 -10.82 -12.19
C PHE A 8 20.41 -9.82 -11.89
N LEU A 9 19.43 -9.68 -12.78
CA LEU A 9 18.31 -8.75 -12.59
C LEU A 9 17.39 -9.19 -11.45
N GLY A 10 17.23 -10.49 -11.20
CA GLY A 10 16.51 -11.01 -10.05
C GLY A 10 17.21 -10.64 -8.73
N LEU A 11 18.54 -10.86 -8.65
CA LEU A 11 19.32 -10.46 -7.47
C LEU A 11 19.33 -8.95 -7.27
N LEU A 12 19.46 -8.16 -8.35
CA LEU A 12 19.38 -6.69 -8.29
C LEU A 12 18.01 -6.24 -7.72
N CYS A 13 16.93 -6.91 -8.12
CA CYS A 13 15.59 -6.64 -7.61
C CYS A 13 15.49 -6.98 -6.11
N ASP A 14 16.00 -8.13 -5.68
CA ASP A 14 16.02 -8.52 -4.28
C ASP A 14 16.82 -7.53 -3.42
N LEU A 15 17.98 -7.08 -3.88
CA LEU A 15 18.80 -6.07 -3.21
C LEU A 15 18.10 -4.71 -3.18
N TYR A 16 17.39 -4.35 -4.24
CA TYR A 16 16.60 -3.12 -4.27
C TYR A 16 15.45 -3.16 -3.25
N ILE A 17 14.76 -4.30 -3.11
CA ILE A 17 13.72 -4.48 -2.09
C ILE A 17 14.31 -4.30 -0.69
N VAL A 18 15.49 -4.87 -0.41
CA VAL A 18 16.20 -4.66 0.87
C VAL A 18 16.55 -3.19 1.06
N ALA A 19 17.07 -2.52 0.04
CA ALA A 19 17.39 -1.10 0.13
C ALA A 19 16.16 -0.25 0.51
N MET A 20 14.99 -0.56 -0.06
CA MET A 20 13.75 0.19 0.20
C MET A 20 13.09 -0.20 1.54
N LEU A 21 13.06 -1.49 1.90
CA LEU A 21 12.37 -1.94 3.11
C LEU A 21 13.24 -1.87 4.38
N VAL A 22 14.56 -1.89 4.23
CA VAL A 22 15.50 -1.91 5.36
C VAL A 22 16.32 -0.63 5.43
N ALA A 23 17.12 -0.35 4.39
CA ALA A 23 18.05 0.76 4.45
C ALA A 23 17.35 2.12 4.47
N LEU A 24 16.36 2.35 3.61
CA LEU A 24 15.64 3.63 3.54
C LEU A 24 15.00 4.03 4.88
N PRO A 25 14.21 3.18 5.59
CA PRO A 25 13.65 3.57 6.88
C PRO A 25 14.69 3.72 7.98
N LEU A 26 15.78 2.96 7.98
CA LEU A 26 16.79 2.99 9.05
C LEU A 26 17.88 4.06 8.86
N TYR A 27 18.12 4.54 7.64
CA TYR A 27 19.19 5.50 7.34
C TYR A 27 18.80 6.91 7.77
N THR A 28 19.51 7.51 8.70
CA THR A 28 19.25 8.85 9.27
C THR A 28 20.27 9.91 8.89
N GLY A 29 21.44 9.53 8.34
CA GLY A 29 22.50 10.48 8.02
C GLY A 29 23.00 11.24 9.26
N GLN A 30 22.70 12.52 9.35
CA GLN A 30 23.05 13.40 10.47
C GLN A 30 21.91 13.56 11.49
N GLY A 31 21.22 12.50 11.83
CA GLY A 31 20.06 12.53 12.71
C GLY A 31 18.85 13.17 12.05
N TYR A 32 18.10 14.00 12.80
CA TYR A 32 16.90 14.65 12.26
C TYR A 32 17.18 15.89 11.42
N TRP A 33 18.42 16.37 11.41
CA TRP A 33 18.80 17.51 10.57
C TRP A 33 18.68 17.14 9.09
N ARG A 34 17.87 17.89 8.35
CA ARG A 34 17.59 17.65 6.92
C ARG A 34 17.27 16.18 6.59
N LEU A 35 16.54 15.50 7.47
CA LEU A 35 16.22 14.09 7.33
C LEU A 35 15.47 13.80 6.01
N GLY A 36 14.57 14.69 5.58
CA GLY A 36 13.86 14.58 4.32
C GLY A 36 14.82 14.53 3.12
N ASP A 37 15.80 15.43 3.08
CA ASP A 37 16.83 15.49 2.02
C ASP A 37 17.69 14.22 2.01
N THR A 38 18.08 13.76 3.19
CA THR A 38 18.88 12.53 3.37
C THR A 38 18.13 11.31 2.83
N LYS A 39 16.86 11.12 3.23
CA LYS A 39 16.00 10.03 2.78
C LYS A 39 15.75 10.09 1.27
N TYR A 40 15.46 11.30 0.76
CA TYR A 40 15.25 11.50 -0.66
C TYR A 40 16.50 11.20 -1.49
N THR A 41 17.65 11.69 -1.06
CA THR A 41 18.92 11.48 -1.77
C THR A 41 19.26 9.98 -1.84
N PHE A 42 19.09 9.25 -0.73
CA PHE A 42 19.26 7.80 -0.70
C PHE A 42 18.29 7.11 -1.68
N PHE A 43 16.99 7.37 -1.53
CA PHE A 43 15.94 6.84 -2.38
C PHE A 43 16.23 7.09 -3.88
N ARG A 44 16.46 8.34 -4.25
CA ARG A 44 16.73 8.77 -5.62
C ARG A 44 17.93 8.03 -6.22
N ASN A 45 19.06 8.05 -5.54
CA ASN A 45 20.32 7.51 -6.07
C ASN A 45 20.23 5.98 -6.27
N VAL A 46 19.69 5.27 -5.29
CA VAL A 46 19.51 3.81 -5.37
C VAL A 46 18.51 3.44 -6.46
N THR A 47 17.40 4.16 -6.55
CA THR A 47 16.36 3.88 -7.57
C THR A 47 16.87 4.17 -8.98
N VAL A 48 17.53 5.31 -9.20
CA VAL A 48 18.10 5.66 -10.51
C VAL A 48 19.15 4.63 -10.94
N LEU A 49 20.04 4.21 -10.04
CA LEU A 49 21.04 3.19 -10.32
C LEU A 49 20.39 1.86 -10.74
N CYS A 50 19.43 1.38 -9.95
CA CYS A 50 18.76 0.10 -10.23
C CYS A 50 17.95 0.14 -11.52
N LEU A 51 17.19 1.22 -11.77
CA LEU A 51 16.45 1.39 -13.02
C LEU A 51 17.39 1.54 -14.22
N GLY A 52 18.51 2.24 -14.08
CA GLY A 52 19.56 2.37 -15.09
C GLY A 52 20.15 1.01 -15.47
N CYS A 53 20.52 0.20 -14.47
CA CYS A 53 21.01 -1.17 -14.69
C CYS A 53 19.96 -2.06 -15.37
N TRP A 54 18.69 -1.96 -14.96
CA TRP A 54 17.60 -2.70 -15.57
C TRP A 54 17.38 -2.34 -17.03
N LEU A 55 17.38 -1.05 -17.34
CA LEU A 55 17.23 -0.55 -18.71
C LEU A 55 18.42 -1.00 -19.58
N ALA A 56 19.65 -0.82 -19.09
CA ALA A 56 20.86 -1.21 -19.81
C ALA A 56 20.90 -2.72 -20.11
N ALA A 57 20.56 -3.56 -19.15
CA ALA A 57 20.52 -5.01 -19.33
C ALA A 57 19.39 -5.50 -20.25
N GLY A 58 18.24 -4.79 -20.26
CA GLY A 58 17.05 -5.16 -21.04
C GLY A 58 16.99 -4.57 -22.45
N LEU A 59 17.63 -3.43 -22.68
CA LEU A 59 17.51 -2.65 -23.92
C LEU A 59 17.95 -3.41 -25.19
N PRO A 60 19.10 -4.14 -25.22
CA PRO A 60 19.55 -4.85 -26.42
C PRO A 60 18.57 -5.93 -26.90
N GLY A 61 17.95 -6.64 -25.97
CA GLY A 61 16.94 -7.66 -26.28
C GLY A 61 15.65 -7.06 -26.82
N ARG A 62 15.17 -6.00 -26.18
CA ARG A 62 13.93 -5.30 -26.58
C ARG A 62 14.05 -4.61 -27.92
N LEU A 63 15.18 -4.00 -28.22
CA LEU A 63 15.44 -3.39 -29.54
C LEU A 63 15.43 -4.43 -30.66
N ARG A 64 16.04 -5.61 -30.44
CA ARG A 64 16.00 -6.72 -31.42
C ARG A 64 14.59 -7.26 -31.65
N GLU A 65 13.80 -7.41 -30.56
CA GLU A 65 12.41 -7.86 -30.66
C GLU A 65 11.50 -6.81 -31.32
N ALA A 66 11.72 -5.53 -31.04
CA ALA A 66 11.00 -4.42 -31.67
C ALA A 66 11.32 -4.35 -33.18
N ALA A 67 12.60 -4.41 -33.54
CA ALA A 67 13.03 -4.44 -34.93
C ALA A 67 12.46 -5.66 -35.69
N GLY A 68 12.44 -6.84 -35.06
CA GLY A 68 11.83 -8.04 -35.63
C GLY A 68 10.30 -7.94 -35.80
N ARG A 69 9.62 -7.20 -34.90
CA ARG A 69 8.18 -6.93 -35.02
C ARG A 69 7.85 -5.91 -36.13
N VAL A 70 8.62 -4.84 -36.20
CA VAL A 70 8.47 -3.83 -37.27
C VAL A 70 8.67 -4.47 -38.63
N ARG A 71 9.70 -5.34 -38.79
CA ARG A 71 9.95 -6.07 -40.03
C ARG A 71 8.79 -7.01 -40.41
N ARG A 72 8.21 -7.76 -39.47
CA ARG A 72 7.04 -8.62 -39.71
C ARG A 72 5.76 -7.82 -40.01
N SER A 73 5.57 -6.68 -39.36
CA SER A 73 4.41 -5.78 -39.62
C SER A 73 4.51 -5.07 -40.97
N ALA A 74 5.72 -4.85 -41.48
CA ALA A 74 5.93 -4.29 -42.82
C ALA A 74 5.62 -5.32 -43.92
N GLU A 75 5.80 -6.61 -43.64
CA GLU A 75 5.50 -7.72 -44.55
C GLU A 75 3.97 -8.05 -44.61
N GLU A 76 3.23 -7.75 -43.51
CA GLU A 76 1.79 -8.00 -43.39
C GLU A 76 0.97 -6.70 -43.52
N ARG A 77 0.67 -6.27 -44.74
CA ARG A 77 -0.23 -5.14 -45.05
C ARG A 77 -1.68 -5.52 -44.76
N ASP A 78 -2.12 -5.51 -43.49
CA ASP A 78 -3.49 -5.92 -43.18
C ASP A 78 -4.22 -4.94 -42.28
N ARG A 79 -5.52 -4.68 -42.64
CA ARG A 79 -6.45 -3.75 -41.98
C ARG A 79 -6.82 -4.12 -40.50
N GLY A 80 -6.29 -5.21 -39.99
CA GLY A 80 -6.47 -5.69 -38.58
C GLY A 80 -5.35 -5.32 -37.60
N ALA A 81 -4.36 -4.50 -37.98
CA ALA A 81 -3.18 -4.22 -37.17
C ALA A 81 -3.50 -3.62 -35.79
N LEU A 82 -4.42 -2.66 -35.71
CA LEU A 82 -4.86 -2.02 -34.46
C LEU A 82 -5.52 -3.03 -33.50
N GLY A 83 -6.36 -3.93 -34.02
CA GLY A 83 -7.00 -4.97 -33.21
C GLY A 83 -6.02 -6.04 -32.69
N ARG A 84 -4.94 -6.31 -33.44
CA ARG A 84 -3.85 -7.20 -33.01
C ARG A 84 -2.98 -6.54 -31.95
N ILE A 85 -2.59 -5.29 -32.17
CA ILE A 85 -1.82 -4.50 -31.17
C ILE A 85 -2.59 -4.41 -29.86
N ALA A 86 -3.88 -4.07 -29.89
CA ALA A 86 -4.72 -4.00 -28.70
C ALA A 86 -4.80 -5.36 -27.97
N ARG A 87 -4.88 -6.48 -28.70
CA ARG A 87 -4.86 -7.83 -28.11
C ARG A 87 -3.50 -8.16 -27.49
N GLU A 88 -2.40 -7.83 -28.13
CA GLU A 88 -1.05 -8.07 -27.61
C GLU A 88 -0.74 -7.19 -26.39
N VAL A 89 -1.15 -5.91 -26.40
CA VAL A 89 -1.08 -5.02 -25.24
C VAL A 89 -1.91 -5.60 -24.08
N ARG A 90 -3.13 -6.04 -24.34
CA ARG A 90 -4.01 -6.65 -23.33
C ARG A 90 -3.46 -7.96 -22.75
N LYS A 91 -2.65 -8.72 -23.51
CA LYS A 91 -1.95 -9.90 -23.02
C LYS A 91 -0.70 -9.56 -22.20
N ALA A 92 -0.01 -8.46 -22.55
CA ALA A 92 1.25 -8.06 -21.95
C ALA A 92 1.08 -7.22 -20.67
N PHE A 93 0.00 -6.43 -20.59
CA PHE A 93 -0.27 -5.48 -19.50
C PHE A 93 -1.54 -5.86 -18.74
N SER A 94 -1.44 -5.83 -17.42
CA SER A 94 -2.61 -5.95 -16.55
C SER A 94 -3.37 -4.62 -16.45
N MET A 95 -4.57 -4.64 -15.86
CA MET A 95 -5.32 -3.40 -15.60
C MET A 95 -4.55 -2.47 -14.65
N THR A 96 -3.83 -3.04 -13.66
CA THR A 96 -2.98 -2.25 -12.75
C THR A 96 -1.78 -1.66 -13.48
N ASP A 97 -1.14 -2.42 -14.39
CA ASP A 97 -0.07 -1.88 -15.24
C ASP A 97 -0.55 -0.67 -16.06
N LEU A 98 -1.75 -0.78 -16.63
CA LEU A 98 -2.33 0.30 -17.43
C LEU A 98 -2.64 1.54 -16.57
N ALA A 99 -3.22 1.34 -15.39
CA ALA A 99 -3.49 2.44 -14.45
C ALA A 99 -2.20 3.17 -14.03
N VAL A 100 -1.14 2.42 -13.68
CA VAL A 100 0.17 2.99 -13.34
C VAL A 100 0.79 3.72 -14.53
N ALA A 101 0.69 3.17 -15.75
CA ALA A 101 1.21 3.83 -16.96
C ALA A 101 0.44 5.11 -17.29
N VAL A 102 -0.89 5.11 -17.17
CA VAL A 102 -1.74 6.29 -17.39
C VAL A 102 -1.43 7.38 -16.38
N TYR A 103 -1.26 7.01 -15.09
CA TYR A 103 -0.84 7.96 -14.07
C TYR A 103 0.52 8.58 -14.40
N GLY A 104 1.53 7.77 -14.75
CA GLY A 104 2.85 8.26 -15.13
C GLY A 104 2.82 9.18 -16.36
N ALA A 105 2.01 8.85 -17.36
CA ALA A 105 1.80 9.70 -18.54
C ALA A 105 1.14 11.05 -18.17
N ALA A 106 0.14 11.02 -17.28
CA ALA A 106 -0.53 12.23 -16.80
C ALA A 106 0.42 13.14 -16.00
N VAL A 107 1.25 12.57 -15.12
CA VAL A 107 2.30 13.28 -14.38
C VAL A 107 3.29 13.95 -15.34
N LEU A 108 3.75 13.21 -16.37
CA LEU A 108 4.67 13.74 -17.37
C LEU A 108 4.04 14.89 -18.18
N LEU A 109 2.81 14.71 -18.65
CA LEU A 109 2.07 15.74 -19.38
C LEU A 109 1.83 16.97 -18.51
N SER A 110 1.44 16.79 -17.25
CA SER A 110 1.26 17.88 -16.30
C SER A 110 2.55 18.70 -16.13
N ALA A 111 3.70 18.03 -15.95
CA ALA A 111 5.00 18.69 -15.80
C ALA A 111 5.42 19.44 -17.07
N LEU A 112 5.21 18.86 -18.26
CA LEU A 112 5.52 19.47 -19.55
C LEU A 112 4.67 20.70 -19.85
N CYS A 113 3.41 20.69 -19.41
CA CYS A 113 2.46 21.78 -19.63
C CYS A 113 2.47 22.83 -18.50
N SER A 114 3.23 22.62 -17.44
CA SER A 114 3.30 23.53 -16.29
C SER A 114 4.03 24.83 -16.63
N SER A 115 3.56 25.92 -16.03
CA SER A 115 4.16 27.26 -16.18
C SER A 115 5.18 27.58 -15.05
N TYR A 116 5.42 26.65 -14.11
CA TYR A 116 6.22 26.91 -12.90
C TYR A 116 7.70 26.50 -13.03
N GLY A 117 8.26 26.58 -14.22
CA GLY A 117 9.69 26.40 -14.48
C GLY A 117 10.24 25.03 -14.09
N GLN A 118 11.18 24.99 -13.14
CA GLN A 118 11.81 23.74 -12.69
C GLN A 118 11.06 23.04 -11.54
N LEU A 119 10.16 23.74 -10.88
CA LEU A 119 9.44 23.21 -9.71
C LEU A 119 8.66 21.91 -10.02
N PRO A 120 7.87 21.80 -11.13
CA PRO A 120 7.13 20.59 -11.43
C PRO A 120 8.02 19.36 -11.68
N TRP A 121 9.29 19.56 -11.98
CA TRP A 121 10.25 18.47 -12.18
C TRP A 121 10.91 18.02 -10.88
N ARG A 122 11.36 18.96 -10.05
CA ARG A 122 12.13 18.70 -8.82
C ARG A 122 11.24 18.58 -7.59
N GLY A 123 10.15 19.35 -7.55
CA GLY A 123 9.32 19.53 -6.37
C GLY A 123 9.94 20.52 -5.36
N TYR A 124 9.21 20.82 -4.30
CA TYR A 124 9.68 21.64 -3.19
C TYR A 124 10.85 20.98 -2.46
N GLU A 125 11.84 21.78 -2.07
CA GLU A 125 12.94 21.32 -1.22
C GLU A 125 12.41 20.75 0.11
N GLY A 126 12.94 19.62 0.53
CA GLY A 126 12.47 18.86 1.69
C GLY A 126 11.36 17.85 1.39
N TRP A 127 10.53 18.05 0.36
CA TRP A 127 9.46 17.13 -0.05
C TRP A 127 9.79 16.35 -1.33
N PHE A 128 10.31 17.03 -2.34
CA PHE A 128 10.78 16.46 -3.61
C PHE A 128 9.73 15.58 -4.34
N MET A 129 8.45 15.96 -4.30
CA MET A 129 7.37 15.20 -4.92
C MET A 129 7.06 15.63 -6.37
N GLY A 130 8.01 16.26 -7.05
CA GLY A 130 7.92 16.61 -8.47
C GLY A 130 7.84 15.38 -9.39
N ALA A 131 7.68 15.64 -10.69
CA ALA A 131 7.51 14.61 -11.72
C ALA A 131 8.64 13.58 -11.73
N PHE A 132 9.87 13.97 -11.47
CA PHE A 132 10.99 13.06 -11.43
C PHE A 132 10.78 11.95 -10.39
N SER A 133 10.40 12.29 -9.17
CA SER A 133 10.12 11.33 -8.10
C SER A 133 8.92 10.45 -8.42
N GLN A 134 7.84 11.04 -8.95
CA GLN A 134 6.64 10.31 -9.32
C GLN A 134 6.89 9.30 -10.45
N LEU A 135 7.71 9.66 -11.42
CA LEU A 135 8.13 8.76 -12.50
C LEU A 135 9.07 7.65 -11.98
N LEU A 136 9.89 7.93 -10.96
CA LEU A 136 10.65 6.89 -10.27
C LEU A 136 9.71 5.88 -9.57
N PHE A 137 8.61 6.32 -8.95
CA PHE A 137 7.62 5.41 -8.36
C PHE A 137 7.00 4.49 -9.42
N VAL A 138 6.62 5.03 -10.58
CA VAL A 138 6.15 4.25 -11.73
C VAL A 138 7.23 3.26 -12.19
N GLY A 139 8.49 3.70 -12.27
CA GLY A 139 9.64 2.86 -12.60
C GLY A 139 9.83 1.69 -11.63
N ILE A 140 9.71 1.94 -10.32
CA ILE A 140 9.77 0.91 -9.26
C ILE A 140 8.72 -0.17 -9.50
N TYR A 141 7.47 0.21 -9.72
CA TYR A 141 6.39 -0.73 -9.98
C TYR A 141 6.72 -1.63 -11.18
N PHE A 142 7.14 -1.05 -12.31
CA PHE A 142 7.47 -1.82 -13.49
C PHE A 142 8.74 -2.67 -13.31
N PHE A 143 9.76 -2.16 -12.65
CA PHE A 143 10.97 -2.93 -12.36
C PHE A 143 10.66 -4.16 -11.52
N VAL A 144 10.03 -3.96 -10.35
CA VAL A 144 9.72 -5.04 -9.41
C VAL A 144 8.73 -6.04 -10.01
N SER A 145 7.66 -5.56 -10.66
CA SER A 145 6.65 -6.45 -11.27
C SER A 145 7.17 -7.32 -12.41
N ARG A 146 8.35 -7.01 -12.95
CA ARG A 146 8.96 -7.75 -14.07
C ARG A 146 10.19 -8.56 -13.66
N GLN A 147 10.87 -8.20 -12.56
CA GLN A 147 12.14 -8.82 -12.17
C GLN A 147 12.06 -9.62 -10.87
N TYR A 148 11.05 -9.37 -10.01
CA TYR A 148 10.93 -10.13 -8.77
C TYR A 148 10.65 -11.61 -9.02
N GLY A 149 11.55 -12.46 -8.51
CA GLY A 149 11.52 -13.91 -8.70
C GLY A 149 10.74 -14.69 -7.65
N GLY A 150 10.17 -14.04 -6.62
CA GLY A 150 9.44 -14.69 -5.53
C GLY A 150 10.31 -15.00 -4.29
N SER A 151 11.49 -14.41 -4.17
CA SER A 151 12.38 -14.56 -3.00
C SER A 151 11.73 -13.97 -1.74
N LEU A 152 11.64 -14.75 -0.66
CA LEU A 152 11.01 -14.27 0.59
C LEU A 152 11.98 -13.58 1.55
N TRP A 153 13.28 -13.84 1.45
CA TRP A 153 14.28 -13.30 2.37
C TRP A 153 14.34 -11.77 2.43
N PRO A 154 14.17 -11.00 1.32
CA PRO A 154 14.15 -9.55 1.41
C PRO A 154 12.95 -9.02 2.21
N LEU A 155 11.82 -9.74 2.14
CA LEU A 155 10.59 -9.38 2.84
C LEU A 155 10.73 -9.65 4.34
N TYR A 156 11.35 -10.76 4.73
CA TYR A 156 11.63 -11.07 6.14
C TYR A 156 12.59 -10.04 6.77
N LEU A 157 13.58 -9.56 6.00
CA LEU A 157 14.44 -8.46 6.44
C LEU A 157 13.65 -7.15 6.60
N GLY A 158 12.67 -6.89 5.73
CA GLY A 158 11.75 -5.76 5.86
C GLY A 158 10.89 -5.85 7.13
N GLU A 159 10.37 -7.04 7.47
CA GLU A 159 9.66 -7.29 8.73
C GLU A 159 10.55 -7.03 9.96
N ALA A 160 11.81 -7.45 9.92
CA ALA A 160 12.79 -7.19 10.97
C ALA A 160 13.14 -5.70 11.09
N ALA A 161 13.26 -4.98 9.97
CA ALA A 161 13.48 -3.54 9.96
C ALA A 161 12.31 -2.78 10.59
N LEU A 162 11.07 -3.18 10.31
CA LEU A 162 9.88 -2.63 10.96
C LEU A 162 9.94 -2.82 12.48
N PHE A 163 10.37 -3.99 12.97
CA PHE A 163 10.56 -4.21 14.39
C PHE A 163 11.59 -3.24 15.01
N LEU A 164 12.73 -3.03 14.33
CA LEU A 164 13.76 -2.09 14.81
C LEU A 164 13.25 -0.65 14.84
N VAL A 165 12.58 -0.21 13.77
CA VAL A 165 11.93 1.12 13.70
C VAL A 165 10.93 1.29 14.83
N THR A 166 10.13 0.25 15.11
CA THR A 166 9.14 0.24 16.19
C THR A 166 9.81 0.33 17.57
N ALA A 167 10.82 -0.49 17.81
CA ALA A 167 11.54 -0.53 19.09
C ALA A 167 12.16 0.85 19.41
N LEU A 168 12.82 1.46 18.42
CA LEU A 168 13.37 2.81 18.55
C LEU A 168 12.28 3.86 18.82
N GLY A 169 11.13 3.77 18.14
CA GLY A 169 10.01 4.69 18.37
C GLY A 169 9.43 4.58 19.78
N LEU A 170 9.28 3.37 20.31
CA LEU A 170 8.84 3.16 21.69
C LEU A 170 9.87 3.64 22.72
N LEU A 171 11.16 3.41 22.47
CA LEU A 171 12.22 3.94 23.32
C LEU A 171 12.22 5.47 23.35
N HIS A 172 12.03 6.11 22.19
CA HIS A 172 11.93 7.56 22.12
C HIS A 172 10.72 8.10 22.92
N ARG A 173 9.57 7.40 22.90
CA ARG A 173 8.43 7.76 23.77
C ARG A 173 8.76 7.68 25.26
N LEU A 174 9.67 6.79 25.66
CA LEU A 174 10.19 6.71 27.03
C LEU A 174 11.33 7.71 27.32
N GLY A 175 11.66 8.60 26.39
CA GLY A 175 12.78 9.53 26.49
C GLY A 175 14.15 8.84 26.50
N ILE A 176 14.25 7.71 25.80
CA ILE A 176 15.50 6.96 25.61
C ILE A 176 15.89 7.07 24.14
N ASP A 177 16.96 7.76 23.86
CA ASP A 177 17.50 7.98 22.51
C ASP A 177 18.87 7.28 22.36
N PRO A 178 18.88 5.98 22.01
CA PRO A 178 20.12 5.20 21.95
C PRO A 178 21.02 5.59 20.76
N LEU A 179 20.49 6.31 19.77
CA LEU A 179 21.22 6.74 18.59
C LEU A 179 21.60 8.21 18.60
N GLY A 180 21.19 8.95 19.65
CA GLY A 180 21.46 10.38 19.75
C GLY A 180 20.77 11.24 18.69
N LEU A 181 19.62 10.79 18.17
CA LEU A 181 18.90 11.48 17.09
C LEU A 181 18.25 12.79 17.55
N MET A 182 17.87 12.83 18.84
CA MET A 182 17.22 14.01 19.45
C MET A 182 18.23 15.10 19.85
N GLY A 183 19.51 14.76 19.93
CA GLY A 183 20.56 15.71 20.29
C GLY A 183 20.30 16.42 21.62
N ASN A 184 20.31 17.77 21.60
CA ASN A 184 20.10 18.61 22.78
C ASN A 184 18.61 18.96 23.03
N TRP A 185 17.67 18.31 22.37
CA TRP A 185 16.24 18.53 22.58
C TRP A 185 15.81 18.06 23.97
N ASN A 186 14.91 18.79 24.58
CA ASN A 186 14.35 18.45 25.87
C ASN A 186 12.84 18.18 25.79
N SER A 187 12.26 17.63 26.83
CA SER A 187 10.85 17.22 26.87
C SER A 187 9.85 18.37 26.65
N LYS A 188 10.28 19.61 26.78
CA LYS A 188 9.45 20.80 26.55
C LYS A 188 9.46 21.29 25.11
N ASN A 189 10.40 20.82 24.30
CA ASN A 189 10.48 21.19 22.88
C ASN A 189 9.43 20.44 22.07
N TRP A 190 8.76 21.16 21.16
CA TRP A 190 7.79 20.57 20.24
C TRP A 190 8.41 19.40 19.44
N GLU A 191 9.63 19.58 18.96
CA GLU A 191 10.36 18.57 18.19
C GLU A 191 10.55 17.28 18.98
N TYR A 192 10.84 17.36 20.28
CA TYR A 192 11.04 16.18 21.13
C TYR A 192 9.82 15.24 21.14
N SER A 193 8.62 15.81 21.14
CA SER A 193 7.39 15.02 21.15
C SER A 193 6.93 14.59 19.75
N HIS A 194 7.29 15.33 18.69
CA HIS A 194 6.79 15.13 17.33
C HIS A 194 7.77 14.38 16.41
N MET A 195 8.99 14.10 16.86
CA MET A 195 9.98 13.33 16.10
C MET A 195 10.23 11.98 16.74
N LEU A 196 10.12 10.90 15.96
CA LEU A 196 10.19 9.53 16.45
C LEU A 196 11.01 8.61 15.57
N SER A 197 11.68 7.66 16.20
CA SER A 197 12.42 6.59 15.54
C SER A 197 13.46 7.14 14.56
N THR A 198 13.75 6.41 13.52
CA THR A 198 14.58 6.84 12.38
C THR A 198 13.77 7.52 11.27
N LEU A 199 12.47 7.71 11.48
CA LEU A 199 11.53 8.22 10.46
C LEU A 199 11.29 9.73 10.59
N GLY A 200 11.53 10.29 11.76
CA GLY A 200 11.30 11.71 12.02
C GLY A 200 9.88 12.00 12.45
N ASN A 201 9.20 12.95 11.79
CA ASN A 201 7.87 13.42 12.18
C ASN A 201 6.84 12.28 12.34
N ILE A 202 5.97 12.39 13.36
CA ILE A 202 4.92 11.39 13.67
C ILE A 202 3.97 11.12 12.49
N ASN A 203 3.71 12.11 11.64
CA ASN A 203 2.89 11.89 10.43
C ASN A 203 3.66 11.10 9.37
N TRP A 204 4.99 11.28 9.27
CA TRP A 204 5.84 10.47 8.38
C TRP A 204 5.90 9.01 8.86
N LEU A 205 5.98 8.83 10.17
CA LEU A 205 5.88 7.51 10.79
C LEU A 205 4.54 6.85 10.42
N CYS A 206 3.41 7.53 10.55
CA CYS A 206 2.11 7.01 10.13
C CYS A 206 2.12 6.65 8.63
N GLY A 207 2.68 7.50 7.77
CA GLY A 207 2.83 7.23 6.34
C GLY A 207 3.61 5.95 6.05
N TYR A 208 4.75 5.75 6.71
CA TYR A 208 5.53 4.53 6.59
C TYR A 208 4.74 3.29 7.06
N TYR A 209 4.10 3.36 8.24
CA TYR A 209 3.33 2.25 8.79
C TYR A 209 2.11 1.88 7.94
N SER A 210 1.52 2.83 7.23
CA SER A 210 0.39 2.58 6.34
C SER A 210 0.70 1.56 5.23
N VAL A 211 1.99 1.41 4.89
CA VAL A 211 2.45 0.42 3.91
C VAL A 211 3.25 -0.71 4.55
N ALA A 212 4.24 -0.39 5.38
CA ALA A 212 5.18 -1.36 5.92
C ALA A 212 4.51 -2.38 6.86
N LEU A 213 3.51 -1.96 7.66
CA LEU A 213 2.76 -2.85 8.55
C LEU A 213 1.93 -3.89 7.77
N ALA A 214 1.52 -3.59 6.54
CA ALA A 214 0.73 -4.52 5.72
C ALA A 214 1.45 -5.84 5.46
N LEU A 215 2.78 -5.82 5.37
CA LEU A 215 3.60 -6.99 5.08
C LEU A 215 3.52 -8.03 6.22
N PRO A 216 4.00 -7.76 7.46
CA PRO A 216 3.91 -8.72 8.56
C PRO A 216 2.45 -9.02 8.95
N ALA A 217 1.52 -8.05 8.81
CA ALA A 217 0.11 -8.26 9.12
C ALA A 217 -0.53 -9.30 8.20
N ALA A 218 -0.35 -9.18 6.88
CA ALA A 218 -0.84 -10.15 5.91
C ALA A 218 -0.21 -11.53 6.12
N HIS A 219 1.10 -11.57 6.38
CA HIS A 219 1.83 -12.78 6.69
C HIS A 219 1.26 -13.44 7.97
N PHE A 220 1.07 -12.70 9.06
CA PHE A 220 0.47 -13.20 10.31
C PHE A 220 -0.94 -13.75 10.10
N LEU A 221 -1.79 -13.04 9.36
CA LEU A 221 -3.17 -13.47 9.12
C LEU A 221 -3.27 -14.82 8.37
N ARG A 222 -2.22 -15.19 7.61
CA ARG A 222 -2.18 -16.39 6.75
C ARG A 222 -1.23 -17.50 7.25
N GLU A 223 -0.28 -17.19 8.11
CA GLU A 223 0.74 -18.12 8.60
C GLU A 223 0.12 -19.25 9.46
N LYS A 224 0.70 -20.45 9.37
CA LYS A 224 0.28 -21.63 10.14
C LYS A 224 1.31 -22.09 11.15
N ARG A 225 2.60 -21.78 10.94
CA ARG A 225 3.71 -22.19 11.80
C ARG A 225 3.72 -21.37 13.09
N ARG A 226 3.66 -22.03 14.23
CA ARG A 226 3.52 -21.36 15.54
C ARG A 226 4.69 -20.44 15.89
N LEU A 227 5.93 -20.86 15.58
CA LEU A 227 7.12 -20.04 15.82
C LEU A 227 7.09 -18.73 15.03
N VAL A 228 6.80 -18.81 13.71
CA VAL A 228 6.71 -17.64 12.85
C VAL A 228 5.58 -16.70 13.32
N LEU A 229 4.45 -17.26 13.75
CA LEU A 229 3.37 -16.47 14.36
C LEU A 229 3.82 -15.72 15.61
N GLY A 230 4.64 -16.35 16.46
CA GLY A 230 5.22 -15.68 17.63
C GLY A 230 6.12 -14.50 17.25
N VAL A 231 7.00 -14.69 16.28
CA VAL A 231 7.90 -13.63 15.77
C VAL A 231 7.08 -12.47 15.18
N LEU A 232 6.10 -12.77 14.32
CA LEU A 232 5.24 -11.76 13.72
C LEU A 232 4.38 -11.03 14.76
N TYR A 233 3.91 -11.74 15.79
CA TYR A 233 3.15 -11.14 16.89
C TYR A 233 4.00 -10.09 17.64
N VAL A 234 5.26 -10.45 17.96
CA VAL A 234 6.22 -9.55 18.61
C VAL A 234 6.60 -8.35 17.71
N THR A 235 6.52 -8.48 16.41
CA THR A 235 6.72 -7.35 15.47
C THR A 235 5.46 -6.47 15.41
N ILE A 236 4.28 -7.08 15.26
CA ILE A 236 3.04 -6.33 14.97
C ILE A 236 2.50 -5.64 16.24
N VAL A 237 2.40 -6.33 17.38
CA VAL A 237 1.76 -5.74 18.57
C VAL A 237 2.47 -4.48 19.06
N PRO A 238 3.80 -4.42 19.21
CA PRO A 238 4.49 -3.16 19.51
C PRO A 238 4.26 -2.08 18.44
N SER A 239 4.14 -2.46 17.15
CA SER A 239 3.82 -1.52 16.07
C SER A 239 2.44 -0.89 16.24
N LEU A 240 1.43 -1.70 16.61
CA LEU A 240 0.09 -1.19 16.90
C LEU A 240 0.10 -0.27 18.13
N VAL A 241 0.84 -0.64 19.18
CA VAL A 241 1.01 0.19 20.39
C VAL A 241 1.68 1.51 20.03
N LEU A 242 2.76 1.50 19.23
CA LEU A 242 3.43 2.73 18.80
C LEU A 242 2.48 3.63 18.00
N LEU A 243 1.66 3.07 17.10
CA LEU A 243 0.62 3.83 16.39
C LEU A 243 -0.44 4.41 17.32
N GLY A 244 -0.72 3.77 18.47
CA GLY A 244 -1.61 4.30 19.50
C GLY A 244 -1.01 5.44 20.31
N VAL A 245 0.31 5.38 20.62
CA VAL A 245 0.97 6.34 21.53
C VAL A 245 1.76 7.44 20.80
N GLN A 246 1.83 7.42 19.47
CA GLN A 246 2.66 8.37 18.73
C GLN A 246 2.08 9.80 18.66
N GLY A 247 0.79 9.98 18.98
CA GLY A 247 0.17 11.30 19.14
C GLY A 247 -0.49 11.88 17.89
N SER A 248 -0.42 11.26 16.71
CA SER A 248 -1.16 11.70 15.52
C SER A 248 -2.46 10.90 15.33
N GLN A 249 -3.56 11.58 15.00
CA GLN A 249 -4.83 10.94 14.62
C GLN A 249 -4.67 9.95 13.44
N GLY A 250 -3.66 10.16 12.60
CA GLY A 250 -3.32 9.26 11.48
C GLY A 250 -3.03 7.83 11.92
N GLY A 251 -2.40 7.64 13.08
CA GLY A 251 -2.14 6.31 13.65
C GLY A 251 -3.43 5.56 13.99
N LEU A 252 -4.38 6.24 14.64
CA LEU A 252 -5.68 5.65 15.00
C LEU A 252 -6.51 5.30 13.75
N LEU A 253 -6.48 6.15 12.74
CA LEU A 253 -7.15 5.88 11.46
C LEU A 253 -6.57 4.63 10.78
N ILE A 254 -5.24 4.47 10.76
CA ILE A 254 -4.57 3.28 10.21
C ILE A 254 -4.99 2.03 10.98
N LEU A 255 -5.05 2.07 12.32
CA LEU A 255 -5.49 0.95 13.16
C LEU A 255 -6.93 0.52 12.84
N ALA A 256 -7.84 1.48 12.74
CA ALA A 256 -9.25 1.22 12.41
C ALA A 256 -9.40 0.60 11.02
N VAL A 257 -8.73 1.16 10.01
CA VAL A 257 -8.78 0.67 8.63
C VAL A 257 -8.08 -0.67 8.47
N PHE A 258 -6.99 -0.94 9.19
CA PHE A 258 -6.36 -2.25 9.23
C PHE A 258 -7.35 -3.34 9.68
N GLY A 259 -8.04 -3.13 10.79
CA GLY A 259 -9.05 -4.08 11.30
C GLY A 259 -10.17 -4.32 10.29
N ALA A 260 -10.75 -3.25 9.74
CA ALA A 260 -11.83 -3.33 8.75
C ALA A 260 -11.39 -4.05 7.46
N ALA A 261 -10.24 -3.69 6.91
CA ALA A 261 -9.71 -4.32 5.69
C ALA A 261 -9.41 -5.81 5.91
N ALA A 262 -8.82 -6.18 7.05
CA ALA A 262 -8.57 -7.58 7.40
C ALA A 262 -9.89 -8.39 7.48
N LEU A 263 -10.95 -7.83 8.07
CA LEU A 263 -12.27 -8.48 8.13
C LEU A 263 -12.89 -8.65 6.75
N ILE A 264 -12.81 -7.65 5.89
CA ILE A 264 -13.31 -7.72 4.50
C ILE A 264 -12.57 -8.83 3.74
N CYS A 265 -11.24 -8.87 3.83
CA CYS A 265 -10.42 -9.93 3.23
C CYS A 265 -10.79 -11.32 3.75
N GLY A 266 -10.99 -11.46 5.07
CA GLY A 266 -11.35 -12.72 5.73
C GLY A 266 -12.73 -13.23 5.35
N GLY A 267 -13.73 -12.35 5.36
CA GLY A 267 -15.12 -12.68 4.98
C GLY A 267 -15.20 -13.21 3.55
N ARG A 268 -14.50 -12.53 2.65
CA ARG A 268 -14.49 -12.89 1.25
C ARG A 268 -13.85 -14.25 0.94
N GLN A 269 -12.74 -14.59 1.59
CA GLN A 269 -12.05 -15.86 1.39
C GLN A 269 -12.62 -17.01 2.22
N ARG A 270 -13.78 -16.82 2.84
CA ARG A 270 -14.40 -17.79 3.77
C ARG A 270 -13.50 -18.15 4.96
N GLN A 271 -12.63 -17.25 5.35
CA GLN A 271 -11.69 -17.41 6.46
C GLN A 271 -11.98 -16.45 7.63
N LEU A 272 -13.17 -15.89 7.68
CA LEU A 272 -13.55 -14.87 8.68
C LEU A 272 -13.27 -15.34 10.11
N ALA A 273 -13.56 -16.60 10.45
CA ALA A 273 -13.30 -17.12 11.79
C ALA A 273 -11.80 -17.17 12.14
N LEU A 274 -10.94 -17.46 11.16
CA LEU A 274 -9.48 -17.41 11.34
C LEU A 274 -9.01 -15.97 11.55
N VAL A 275 -9.48 -15.05 10.69
CA VAL A 275 -9.11 -13.63 10.77
C VAL A 275 -9.59 -13.02 12.09
N LEU A 276 -10.84 -13.27 12.49
CA LEU A 276 -11.36 -12.80 13.78
C LEU A 276 -10.49 -13.28 14.95
N ARG A 277 -10.10 -14.57 14.97
CA ARG A 277 -9.21 -15.07 16.01
C ARG A 277 -7.85 -14.38 16.02
N ARG A 278 -7.27 -14.12 14.82
CA ARG A 278 -6.00 -13.40 14.69
C ARG A 278 -6.12 -11.95 15.15
N LEU A 279 -7.19 -11.28 14.76
CA LEU A 279 -7.46 -9.90 15.21
C LEU A 279 -7.73 -9.83 16.71
N CYS A 280 -8.40 -10.82 17.32
CA CYS A 280 -8.55 -10.90 18.77
C CYS A 280 -7.19 -11.06 19.49
N LEU A 281 -6.25 -11.83 18.92
CA LEU A 281 -4.90 -11.94 19.48
C LEU A 281 -4.16 -10.60 19.40
N LEU A 282 -4.16 -9.94 18.23
CA LEU A 282 -3.51 -8.65 18.05
C LEU A 282 -4.16 -7.56 18.90
N GLY A 283 -5.51 -7.52 18.92
CA GLY A 283 -6.28 -6.56 19.72
C GLY A 283 -6.06 -6.76 21.22
N GLY A 284 -6.01 -8.01 21.69
CA GLY A 284 -5.67 -8.31 23.08
C GLY A 284 -4.27 -7.85 23.47
N GLY A 285 -3.27 -8.11 22.60
CA GLY A 285 -1.92 -7.61 22.79
C GLY A 285 -1.81 -6.08 22.77
N PHE A 286 -2.52 -5.42 21.86
CA PHE A 286 -2.63 -3.96 21.80
C PHE A 286 -3.24 -3.40 23.09
N CYS A 287 -4.40 -3.93 23.52
CA CYS A 287 -5.09 -3.49 24.73
C CYS A 287 -4.26 -3.72 26.02
N LEU A 288 -3.37 -4.72 26.07
CA LEU A 288 -2.44 -4.90 27.19
C LEU A 288 -1.21 -3.99 27.06
N GLY A 289 -0.75 -3.75 25.85
CA GLY A 289 0.42 -2.90 25.57
C GLY A 289 0.17 -1.42 25.86
N MET A 290 -1.05 -0.92 25.67
CA MET A 290 -1.40 0.48 25.90
C MET A 290 -1.24 0.89 27.39
N PRO A 291 -1.88 0.21 28.39
CA PRO A 291 -1.67 0.56 29.78
C PRO A 291 -0.24 0.31 30.27
N LEU A 292 0.45 -0.67 29.70
CA LEU A 292 1.87 -0.88 29.99
C LEU A 292 2.71 0.32 29.54
N MET A 293 2.53 0.81 28.34
CA MET A 293 3.21 2.01 27.85
C MET A 293 2.87 3.23 28.68
N TRP A 294 1.59 3.42 29.01
CA TRP A 294 1.17 4.51 29.89
C TRP A 294 1.88 4.46 31.26
N LEU A 295 1.96 3.27 31.88
CA LEU A 295 2.66 3.08 33.16
C LEU A 295 4.15 3.42 33.02
N LEU A 296 4.82 2.89 31.97
CA LEU A 296 6.24 3.14 31.71
C LEU A 296 6.52 4.63 31.47
N MET A 297 5.66 5.31 30.70
CA MET A 297 5.78 6.76 30.45
C MET A 297 5.60 7.55 31.75
N ARG A 298 4.64 7.18 32.61
CA ARG A 298 4.47 7.80 33.94
C ARG A 298 5.69 7.60 34.86
N MET A 299 6.26 6.41 34.86
CA MET A 299 7.48 6.14 35.62
C MET A 299 8.69 6.96 35.13
N ARG A 300 8.71 7.34 33.87
CA ARG A 300 9.73 8.20 33.28
C ARG A 300 9.50 9.70 33.56
N GLY A 301 8.26 10.07 33.92
CA GLY A 301 7.88 11.45 34.25
C GLY A 301 8.20 12.43 33.11
N GLU A 302 8.84 13.56 33.44
CA GLU A 302 9.18 14.61 32.44
C GLU A 302 10.16 14.15 31.34
N LYS A 303 10.82 13.00 31.49
CA LYS A 303 11.70 12.44 30.47
C LYS A 303 10.94 11.79 29.32
N ALA A 304 9.66 11.44 29.54
CA ALA A 304 8.83 10.84 28.50
C ALA A 304 8.42 11.88 27.45
N ALA A 305 8.50 11.53 26.18
CA ALA A 305 8.10 12.37 25.07
C ALA A 305 6.59 12.24 24.80
N ILE A 306 5.78 13.00 25.52
CA ILE A 306 4.32 12.99 25.41
C ILE A 306 3.88 14.15 24.52
N VAL A 307 3.02 13.87 23.53
CA VAL A 307 2.32 14.91 22.77
C VAL A 307 1.12 15.36 23.57
N ALA A 308 1.03 16.65 23.89
CA ALA A 308 -0.05 17.20 24.69
C ALA A 308 -1.41 17.08 23.97
N ASP A 309 -1.44 17.35 22.65
CA ASP A 309 -2.65 17.33 21.86
C ASP A 309 -2.86 15.97 21.18
N GLY A 310 -4.01 15.32 21.46
CA GLY A 310 -4.39 14.05 20.81
C GLY A 310 -3.84 12.81 21.48
N ASN A 311 -3.44 12.90 22.74
CA ASN A 311 -3.02 11.74 23.51
C ASN A 311 -4.23 10.85 23.83
N VAL A 312 -4.21 9.62 23.33
CA VAL A 312 -5.24 8.61 23.57
C VAL A 312 -5.41 8.31 25.08
N PHE A 313 -4.38 8.48 25.89
CA PHE A 313 -4.44 8.25 27.33
C PHE A 313 -5.27 9.28 28.10
N ASP A 314 -5.43 10.48 27.54
CA ASP A 314 -6.27 11.52 28.16
C ASP A 314 -7.75 11.36 27.81
N THR A 315 -8.06 10.58 26.77
CA THR A 315 -9.42 10.34 26.29
C THR A 315 -9.97 8.96 26.63
N VAL A 316 -9.11 7.97 26.88
CA VAL A 316 -9.51 6.58 27.13
C VAL A 316 -8.97 6.10 28.46
N GLU A 317 -9.87 5.90 29.40
CA GLU A 317 -9.57 5.41 30.74
C GLU A 317 -8.91 4.03 30.74
N TRP A 318 -8.00 3.79 31.67
CA TRP A 318 -7.19 2.56 31.73
C TRP A 318 -8.03 1.27 31.79
N TYR A 319 -9.19 1.31 32.45
CA TYR A 319 -10.07 0.14 32.57
C TYR A 319 -10.70 -0.26 31.23
N VAL A 320 -10.87 0.66 30.29
CA VAL A 320 -11.39 0.37 28.93
C VAL A 320 -10.42 -0.56 28.20
N TRP A 321 -9.12 -0.36 28.38
CA TRP A 321 -8.10 -1.23 27.81
C TRP A 321 -8.15 -2.64 28.40
N VAL A 322 -8.31 -2.74 29.73
CA VAL A 322 -8.44 -4.04 30.42
C VAL A 322 -9.69 -4.80 29.97
N LEU A 323 -10.83 -4.10 29.87
CA LEU A 323 -12.07 -4.67 29.36
C LEU A 323 -11.93 -5.09 27.88
N GLY A 324 -11.24 -4.30 27.06
CA GLY A 324 -10.93 -4.64 25.68
C GLY A 324 -10.08 -5.91 25.57
N ALA A 325 -9.06 -6.05 26.41
CA ALA A 325 -8.24 -7.25 26.45
C ALA A 325 -9.05 -8.49 26.88
N ALA A 326 -9.89 -8.36 27.91
CA ALA A 326 -10.78 -9.43 28.37
C ALA A 326 -11.78 -9.85 27.28
N PHE A 327 -12.38 -8.88 26.60
CA PHE A 327 -13.29 -9.13 25.46
C PHE A 327 -12.57 -9.86 24.31
N CYS A 328 -11.37 -9.43 23.96
CA CYS A 328 -10.55 -10.08 22.93
C CYS A 328 -10.22 -11.54 23.31
N LEU A 329 -9.83 -11.78 24.57
CA LEU A 329 -9.53 -13.12 25.07
C LEU A 329 -10.77 -14.03 25.05
N ALA A 330 -11.91 -13.54 25.56
CA ALA A 330 -13.17 -14.28 25.55
C ALA A 330 -13.60 -14.62 24.13
N SER A 331 -13.53 -13.66 23.21
CA SER A 331 -13.84 -13.84 21.78
C SER A 331 -12.91 -14.86 21.13
N PHE A 332 -11.62 -14.80 21.40
CA PHE A 332 -10.64 -15.77 20.92
C PHE A 332 -10.95 -17.19 21.38
N LEU A 333 -11.26 -17.38 22.66
CA LEU A 333 -11.61 -18.68 23.24
C LEU A 333 -12.91 -19.26 22.65
N LEU A 334 -13.95 -18.43 22.50
CA LEU A 334 -15.23 -18.83 21.88
C LEU A 334 -15.07 -19.25 20.42
N LEU A 335 -14.31 -18.48 19.63
CA LEU A 335 -14.02 -18.80 18.24
C LEU A 335 -13.13 -20.04 18.08
N SER A 336 -12.31 -20.35 19.08
CA SER A 336 -11.44 -21.54 19.09
C SER A 336 -12.23 -22.81 19.41
N ARG A 337 -13.21 -22.76 20.32
CA ARG A 337 -14.09 -23.90 20.69
C ARG A 337 -14.98 -24.36 19.51
N ARG A 338 -15.48 -23.44 18.68
CA ARG A 338 -16.33 -23.76 17.52
C ARG A 338 -15.64 -24.61 16.45
N LYS A 339 -14.31 -24.60 16.37
CA LYS A 339 -13.56 -25.39 15.39
C LYS A 339 -13.50 -26.88 15.75
N GLY A 340 -13.35 -27.21 17.02
CA GLY A 340 -13.31 -28.60 17.51
C GLY A 340 -14.62 -29.38 17.32
N GLY A 341 -15.76 -28.69 17.35
CA GLY A 341 -17.08 -29.31 17.12
C GLY A 341 -17.42 -29.65 15.66
N LYS A 342 -16.90 -28.84 14.69
CA LYS A 342 -17.13 -29.11 13.26
C LYS A 342 -16.22 -30.20 12.70
N GLU A 343 -14.96 -30.27 13.13
CA GLU A 343 -14.04 -31.33 12.70
C GLU A 343 -14.48 -32.71 13.20
N ARG A 344 -15.05 -32.82 14.42
CA ARG A 344 -15.64 -34.06 14.92
C ARG A 344 -16.92 -34.49 14.15
N ARG A 345 -17.77 -33.54 13.70
CA ARG A 345 -18.96 -33.84 12.90
C ARG A 345 -18.63 -34.27 11.46
N HIS A 346 -17.55 -33.73 10.86
CA HIS A 346 -17.13 -34.14 9.52
C HIS A 346 -16.36 -35.47 9.49
N ALA A 347 -15.66 -35.83 10.57
CA ALA A 347 -15.03 -37.15 10.70
C ALA A 347 -16.09 -38.26 10.81
N GLY A 348 -17.15 -38.05 11.59
CA GLY A 348 -18.26 -39.01 11.68
C GLY A 348 -19.10 -39.15 10.39
N ALA A 349 -19.23 -38.07 9.60
CA ALA A 349 -20.03 -38.13 8.35
C ALA A 349 -19.23 -38.65 7.13
N ALA A 350 -17.89 -38.76 7.24
CA ALA A 350 -17.03 -39.30 6.18
C ALA A 350 -16.96 -40.85 6.21
N GLU A 351 -17.21 -41.45 7.35
CA GLU A 351 -17.31 -42.91 7.50
C GLU A 351 -18.62 -43.50 6.87
N ASP A 352 -19.72 -42.71 6.89
CA ASP A 352 -21.01 -43.14 6.33
C ASP A 352 -21.12 -43.04 4.79
N ARG A 353 -20.17 -42.45 4.08
CA ARG A 353 -20.24 -42.21 2.61
C ARG A 353 -19.36 -43.09 1.74
N LYS A 354 -18.90 -44.24 2.23
CA LYS A 354 -18.14 -45.21 1.41
C LYS A 354 -18.97 -46.16 0.56
N GLY A 355 -20.24 -45.93 0.38
CA GLY A 355 -21.13 -46.81 -0.41
C GLY A 355 -22.02 -46.03 -1.36
N ASP A 356 -21.53 -45.47 -2.42
CA ASP A 356 -22.28 -45.38 -3.68
C ASP A 356 -21.40 -44.90 -4.85
N ARG A 357 -21.07 -45.81 -5.75
CA ARG A 357 -20.41 -45.54 -7.04
C ARG A 357 -21.35 -45.89 -8.16
N SER A 358 -22.29 -45.02 -8.47
CA SER A 358 -23.06 -45.08 -9.70
C SER A 358 -23.60 -43.71 -10.09
N ALA A 359 -22.96 -43.04 -11.03
CA ALA A 359 -23.60 -42.12 -12.00
C ALA A 359 -22.53 -41.42 -12.90
N LYS A 360 -22.27 -42.02 -14.06
CA LYS A 360 -21.44 -41.45 -15.14
C LYS A 360 -22.31 -40.84 -16.26
N ALA A 361 -23.39 -40.12 -15.98
CA ALA A 361 -24.25 -39.55 -17.02
C ALA A 361 -24.62 -38.05 -16.83
N GLY A 362 -24.11 -37.36 -15.81
CA GLY A 362 -24.46 -35.95 -15.56
C GLY A 362 -23.32 -34.94 -15.73
N SER A 363 -22.15 -35.33 -16.29
CA SER A 363 -20.93 -34.53 -16.18
C SER A 363 -20.92 -33.24 -17.01
N ALA A 364 -21.58 -33.20 -18.15
CA ALA A 364 -21.55 -32.02 -19.06
C ALA A 364 -22.56 -30.93 -18.66
N GLU A 365 -23.77 -31.30 -18.23
CA GLU A 365 -24.77 -30.35 -17.72
C GLU A 365 -24.38 -29.79 -16.35
N TRP A 366 -23.79 -30.62 -15.49
CA TRP A 366 -23.23 -30.20 -14.20
C TRP A 366 -22.04 -29.23 -14.37
N ALA A 367 -21.17 -29.47 -15.36
CA ALA A 367 -20.09 -28.57 -15.70
C ALA A 367 -20.58 -27.20 -16.24
N LYS A 368 -21.64 -27.20 -17.08
CA LYS A 368 -22.29 -25.95 -17.55
C LYS A 368 -22.93 -25.18 -16.41
N GLY A 369 -23.69 -25.87 -15.54
CA GLY A 369 -24.32 -25.26 -14.36
C GLY A 369 -23.29 -24.68 -13.37
N LEU A 370 -22.13 -25.35 -13.19
CA LEU A 370 -20.99 -24.81 -12.42
C LEU A 370 -20.37 -23.57 -13.07
N GLN A 371 -20.25 -23.53 -14.39
CA GLN A 371 -19.68 -22.41 -15.13
C GLN A 371 -20.61 -21.19 -15.12
N GLU A 372 -21.92 -21.38 -15.25
CA GLU A 372 -22.92 -20.32 -15.11
C GLU A 372 -23.05 -19.83 -13.66
N GLY A 373 -23.06 -20.73 -12.69
CA GLY A 373 -23.02 -20.39 -11.27
C GLY A 373 -21.74 -19.62 -10.89
N ARG A 374 -20.62 -19.96 -11.52
CA ARG A 374 -19.32 -19.25 -11.35
C ARG A 374 -19.36 -17.84 -11.95
N LYS A 375 -19.96 -17.65 -13.14
CA LYS A 375 -20.16 -16.34 -13.79
C LYS A 375 -21.12 -15.45 -12.99
N ARG A 376 -22.23 -15.99 -12.51
CA ARG A 376 -23.21 -15.29 -11.66
C ARG A 376 -22.62 -14.91 -10.30
N SER A 377 -21.87 -15.81 -9.67
CA SER A 377 -21.11 -15.55 -8.44
C SER A 377 -20.04 -14.47 -8.63
N LEU A 378 -19.38 -14.40 -9.79
CA LEU A 378 -18.39 -13.39 -10.11
C LEU A 378 -19.03 -12.00 -10.26
N GLY A 379 -20.19 -11.91 -10.93
CA GLY A 379 -20.95 -10.66 -11.08
C GLY A 379 -21.44 -10.10 -9.75
N ILE A 380 -22.02 -10.94 -8.87
CA ILE A 380 -22.46 -10.52 -7.52
C ILE A 380 -21.27 -10.09 -6.67
N LYS A 381 -20.15 -10.81 -6.74
CA LYS A 381 -18.94 -10.49 -6.00
C LYS A 381 -18.35 -9.15 -6.46
N THR A 382 -18.36 -8.88 -7.75
CA THR A 382 -17.88 -7.61 -8.32
C THR A 382 -18.79 -6.43 -7.91
N ALA A 383 -20.10 -6.64 -7.92
CA ALA A 383 -21.08 -5.66 -7.47
C ALA A 383 -20.94 -5.34 -5.97
N VAL A 384 -20.83 -6.37 -5.12
CA VAL A 384 -20.61 -6.18 -3.67
C VAL A 384 -19.29 -5.44 -3.40
N ALA A 385 -18.24 -5.73 -4.17
CA ALA A 385 -16.99 -5.03 -4.04
C ALA A 385 -17.08 -3.56 -4.44
N ALA A 386 -17.72 -3.28 -5.58
CA ALA A 386 -17.95 -1.92 -6.03
C ALA A 386 -18.76 -1.13 -4.99
N VAL A 387 -19.76 -1.76 -4.36
CA VAL A 387 -20.54 -1.17 -3.26
C VAL A 387 -19.67 -0.93 -2.02
N CYS A 388 -18.84 -1.90 -1.60
CA CYS A 388 -17.97 -1.72 -0.43
C CYS A 388 -16.88 -0.67 -0.67
N ILE A 389 -16.28 -0.64 -1.86
CA ILE A 389 -15.32 0.38 -2.27
C ILE A 389 -16.00 1.74 -2.36
N GLY A 390 -17.18 1.80 -2.99
CA GLY A 390 -17.98 3.00 -3.07
C GLY A 390 -18.40 3.52 -1.69
N ALA A 391 -18.80 2.64 -0.78
CA ALA A 391 -19.18 2.99 0.59
C ALA A 391 -18.04 3.61 1.43
N VAL A 392 -16.79 3.37 1.05
CA VAL A 392 -15.61 4.00 1.69
C VAL A 392 -15.13 5.21 0.90
N ILE A 393 -14.94 5.06 -0.42
CA ILE A 393 -14.37 6.11 -1.27
C ILE A 393 -15.35 7.28 -1.44
N LEU A 394 -16.63 7.02 -1.65
CA LEU A 394 -17.61 8.09 -1.87
C LEU A 394 -17.77 9.04 -0.68
N PRO A 395 -17.89 8.58 0.58
CA PRO A 395 -17.88 9.48 1.73
C PRO A 395 -16.57 10.26 1.88
N LEU A 396 -15.41 9.62 1.61
CA LEU A 396 -14.12 10.30 1.65
C LEU A 396 -13.99 11.36 0.56
N CYS A 397 -14.39 11.04 -0.67
CA CYS A 397 -14.44 12.01 -1.75
C CYS A 397 -15.44 13.13 -1.45
N TRP A 398 -16.63 12.78 -0.95
CA TRP A 398 -17.66 13.77 -0.59
C TRP A 398 -17.18 14.72 0.51
N LEU A 399 -16.53 14.19 1.55
CA LEU A 399 -15.95 14.98 2.64
C LEU A 399 -14.80 15.85 2.14
N SER A 400 -13.97 15.35 1.22
CA SER A 400 -12.91 16.13 0.59
C SER A 400 -13.45 17.28 -0.25
N LEU A 401 -14.58 17.08 -0.95
CA LEU A 401 -15.22 18.11 -1.78
C LEU A 401 -16.14 19.07 -0.99
N ARG A 402 -16.48 18.72 0.23
CA ARG A 402 -17.24 19.56 1.19
C ARG A 402 -16.49 19.56 2.52
N PRO A 403 -15.39 20.32 2.61
CA PRO A 403 -14.57 20.34 3.81
C PRO A 403 -15.42 20.78 5.02
N PRO A 404 -15.23 20.12 6.17
CA PRO A 404 -15.83 20.55 7.41
C PRO A 404 -15.29 21.92 7.84
N GLU A 405 -15.68 22.38 9.01
CA GLU A 405 -15.19 23.63 9.58
C GLU A 405 -13.66 23.72 9.57
N ASP A 406 -13.13 24.93 9.47
CA ASP A 406 -11.69 25.21 9.30
C ASP A 406 -10.80 24.53 10.36
N GLY A 407 -11.27 24.44 11.61
CA GLY A 407 -10.57 23.77 12.71
C GLY A 407 -10.51 22.24 12.62
N PHE A 408 -11.25 21.60 11.72
CA PHE A 408 -11.27 20.15 11.60
C PHE A 408 -9.87 19.56 11.41
N GLY A 409 -9.56 18.52 12.19
CA GLY A 409 -8.31 17.77 12.02
C GLY A 409 -7.04 18.60 12.21
N SER A 410 -7.05 19.52 13.19
CA SER A 410 -5.94 20.45 13.44
C SER A 410 -5.67 21.38 12.26
N GLY A 411 -6.72 22.02 11.72
CA GLY A 411 -6.63 23.00 10.63
C GLY A 411 -6.71 22.40 9.21
N ARG A 412 -6.89 21.09 9.07
CA ARG A 412 -7.01 20.46 7.72
C ARG A 412 -8.25 20.92 6.95
N GLY A 413 -9.37 21.23 7.66
CA GLY A 413 -10.56 21.79 7.03
C GLY A 413 -10.27 23.05 6.22
N LEU A 414 -9.50 23.98 6.80
CA LEU A 414 -9.01 25.18 6.11
C LEU A 414 -8.17 24.83 4.87
N LEU A 415 -7.19 23.93 5.00
CA LEU A 415 -6.34 23.54 3.88
C LEU A 415 -7.13 22.91 2.73
N TRP A 416 -8.17 22.13 3.03
CA TRP A 416 -9.04 21.54 2.02
C TRP A 416 -9.90 22.59 1.30
N ARG A 417 -10.41 23.57 2.05
CA ARG A 417 -11.15 24.72 1.48
C ARG A 417 -10.26 25.53 0.55
N ILE A 418 -9.01 25.83 0.96
CA ILE A 418 -8.01 26.51 0.12
C ILE A 418 -7.75 25.74 -1.17
N ALA A 419 -7.55 24.42 -1.08
CA ALA A 419 -7.33 23.57 -2.25
C ALA A 419 -8.49 23.63 -3.25
N LEU A 420 -9.73 23.51 -2.77
CA LEU A 420 -10.93 23.54 -3.61
C LEU A 420 -11.15 24.91 -4.24
N GLU A 421 -10.93 25.98 -3.49
CA GLU A 421 -11.05 27.37 -3.99
C GLU A 421 -10.01 27.64 -5.08
N SER A 422 -8.72 27.29 -4.83
CA SER A 422 -7.67 27.40 -5.83
C SER A 422 -7.98 26.59 -7.10
N PHE A 423 -8.50 25.36 -6.92
CA PHE A 423 -8.91 24.53 -8.06
C PHE A 423 -10.11 25.13 -8.80
N GLY A 424 -11.07 25.72 -8.09
CA GLY A 424 -12.23 26.42 -8.66
C GLY A 424 -11.82 27.56 -9.59
N GLN A 425 -10.82 28.34 -9.19
CA GLN A 425 -10.28 29.48 -9.96
C GLN A 425 -9.31 29.07 -11.08
N ALA A 426 -8.92 27.78 -11.14
CA ALA A 426 -8.02 27.27 -12.17
C ALA A 426 -8.65 27.37 -13.58
N GLY A 427 -7.84 27.72 -14.58
CA GLY A 427 -8.24 27.64 -15.99
C GLY A 427 -8.45 26.18 -16.45
N PHE A 428 -9.08 26.00 -17.62
CA PHE A 428 -9.42 24.68 -18.16
C PHE A 428 -8.19 23.74 -18.23
N LYS A 429 -7.04 24.24 -18.70
CA LYS A 429 -5.79 23.47 -18.80
C LYS A 429 -5.39 22.91 -17.41
N ASP A 430 -5.38 23.77 -16.39
CA ASP A 430 -4.95 23.40 -15.06
C ASP A 430 -6.00 22.53 -14.32
N LYS A 431 -7.28 22.67 -14.64
CA LYS A 431 -8.31 21.73 -14.15
C LYS A 431 -8.10 20.33 -14.72
N PHE A 432 -7.69 20.21 -15.98
CA PHE A 432 -7.56 18.93 -16.65
C PHE A 432 -6.18 18.28 -16.40
N LEU A 433 -5.08 19.05 -16.53
CA LEU A 433 -3.70 18.58 -16.41
C LEU A 433 -3.02 18.94 -15.09
N GLY A 434 -3.62 19.82 -14.30
CA GLY A 434 -3.02 20.34 -13.06
C GLY A 434 -2.06 21.52 -13.28
N ALA A 435 -1.61 22.09 -12.19
CA ALA A 435 -0.62 23.15 -12.16
C ALA A 435 0.81 22.66 -12.46
N GLY A 436 1.04 21.39 -12.23
CA GLY A 436 2.31 20.70 -12.29
C GLY A 436 2.55 19.89 -11.00
N PRO A 437 3.21 18.72 -11.06
CA PRO A 437 3.51 17.94 -9.88
C PRO A 437 4.25 18.79 -8.83
N ASP A 438 3.78 18.74 -7.58
CA ASP A 438 4.30 19.50 -6.44
C ASP A 438 4.25 21.05 -6.60
N CYS A 439 3.36 21.58 -7.46
CA CYS A 439 3.18 23.01 -7.68
C CYS A 439 1.98 23.61 -6.91
N TYR A 440 1.40 22.86 -5.99
CA TYR A 440 0.22 23.27 -5.21
C TYR A 440 0.39 24.64 -4.57
N GLY A 441 1.49 24.86 -3.84
CA GLY A 441 1.73 26.10 -3.11
C GLY A 441 1.81 27.33 -4.01
N GLU A 442 2.56 27.25 -5.12
CA GLU A 442 2.66 28.34 -6.10
C GLU A 442 1.30 28.61 -6.78
N ALA A 443 0.56 27.55 -7.11
CA ALA A 443 -0.75 27.70 -7.71
C ALA A 443 -1.76 28.36 -6.77
N VAL A 444 -1.73 28.01 -5.49
CA VAL A 444 -2.55 28.64 -4.43
C VAL A 444 -2.16 30.10 -4.27
N PHE A 445 -0.87 30.38 -4.16
CA PHE A 445 -0.36 31.74 -4.00
C PHE A 445 -0.77 32.67 -5.15
N ILE A 446 -0.59 32.21 -6.41
CA ILE A 446 -0.92 33.01 -7.59
C ILE A 446 -2.43 33.23 -7.74
N ARG A 447 -3.25 32.20 -7.42
CA ARG A 447 -4.71 32.27 -7.65
C ARG A 447 -5.44 33.00 -6.54
N LEU A 448 -5.06 32.77 -5.28
CA LEU A 448 -5.76 33.32 -4.13
C LEU A 448 -5.07 34.57 -3.54
N GLY A 449 -3.79 34.80 -3.85
CA GLY A 449 -2.99 35.89 -3.31
C GLY A 449 -2.71 35.74 -1.81
N THR A 450 -1.82 36.58 -1.27
CA THR A 450 -1.48 36.60 0.17
C THR A 450 -2.45 37.44 1.01
N GLY A 451 -3.35 38.18 0.36
CA GLY A 451 -4.26 39.15 1.00
C GLY A 451 -5.64 38.63 1.33
N THR A 452 -5.97 37.37 0.99
CA THR A 452 -7.29 36.80 1.28
C THR A 452 -7.43 36.45 2.76
N GLU A 453 -8.66 36.49 3.30
CA GLU A 453 -8.96 36.09 4.68
C GLU A 453 -8.50 34.67 5.02
N VAL A 454 -8.33 33.83 3.99
CA VAL A 454 -7.78 32.48 4.05
C VAL A 454 -6.35 32.44 4.64
N TRP A 455 -5.53 33.48 4.39
CA TRP A 455 -4.15 33.61 4.87
C TRP A 455 -4.04 34.43 6.17
N LYS A 456 -5.09 35.12 6.57
CA LYS A 456 -5.11 36.00 7.76
C LYS A 456 -5.45 35.28 9.06
N GLY A 457 -5.70 33.97 9.03
CA GLY A 457 -5.94 33.20 10.25
C GLY A 457 -4.73 33.21 11.17
N GLU A 458 -4.93 33.52 12.44
CA GLU A 458 -3.90 33.75 13.49
C GLU A 458 -2.86 32.64 13.65
N HIS A 459 -3.06 31.47 13.03
CA HIS A 459 -2.19 30.29 13.23
C HIS A 459 -1.12 30.10 12.15
N TRP A 460 -1.11 30.91 11.07
CA TRP A 460 -0.34 30.56 9.87
C TRP A 460 0.41 31.73 9.24
N GLU A 461 0.67 32.82 9.96
CA GLU A 461 1.43 33.95 9.47
C GLU A 461 2.82 33.51 8.97
N GLY A 462 3.04 33.66 7.66
CA GLY A 462 4.33 33.36 7.00
C GLY A 462 4.52 31.89 6.57
N ALA A 463 3.57 30.99 6.77
CA ALA A 463 3.68 29.61 6.32
C ALA A 463 3.36 29.46 4.82
N VAL A 464 4.22 28.79 4.08
CA VAL A 464 3.97 28.36 2.70
C VAL A 464 3.29 27.00 2.71
N TYR A 465 2.06 26.93 2.21
CA TYR A 465 1.34 25.68 2.08
C TYR A 465 1.81 24.92 0.84
N THR A 466 2.59 23.88 1.01
CA THR A 466 3.12 23.08 -0.10
C THR A 466 2.17 21.96 -0.53
N ASN A 467 1.15 21.64 0.27
CA ASN A 467 0.18 20.59 -0.02
C ASN A 467 -1.13 20.79 0.78
N ALA A 468 -2.20 20.10 0.39
CA ALA A 468 -3.51 20.20 1.01
C ALA A 468 -3.69 19.34 2.28
N HIS A 469 -2.68 18.61 2.75
CA HIS A 469 -2.86 17.55 3.76
C HIS A 469 -4.02 16.59 3.47
N ASN A 470 -4.31 16.42 2.18
CA ASN A 470 -5.24 15.46 1.61
C ASN A 470 -4.69 15.09 0.23
N GLU A 471 -4.32 13.84 0.06
CA GLU A 471 -3.65 13.34 -1.13
C GLU A 471 -4.49 13.55 -2.40
N LEU A 472 -5.82 13.30 -2.33
CA LEU A 472 -6.69 13.47 -3.48
C LEU A 472 -6.78 14.94 -3.92
N LEU A 473 -6.90 15.87 -2.96
CA LEU A 473 -6.94 17.30 -3.27
C LEU A 473 -5.58 17.81 -3.77
N SER A 474 -4.48 17.31 -3.19
CA SER A 474 -3.14 17.61 -3.66
C SER A 474 -2.92 17.12 -5.09
N GLN A 475 -3.35 15.89 -5.41
CA GLN A 475 -3.30 15.35 -6.77
C GLN A 475 -4.19 16.16 -7.73
N LEU A 476 -5.40 16.55 -7.29
CA LEU A 476 -6.32 17.33 -8.10
C LEU A 476 -5.71 18.69 -8.52
N CYS A 477 -5.04 19.37 -7.62
CA CYS A 477 -4.39 20.65 -7.91
C CYS A 477 -3.10 20.47 -8.72
N ASN A 478 -2.31 19.44 -8.41
CA ASN A 478 -0.99 19.22 -8.99
C ASN A 478 -1.03 18.59 -10.38
N VAL A 479 -1.82 17.53 -10.58
CA VAL A 479 -1.87 16.75 -11.84
C VAL A 479 -3.27 16.71 -12.47
N GLY A 480 -4.19 17.53 -11.97
CA GLY A 480 -5.53 17.74 -12.51
C GLY A 480 -6.44 16.50 -12.46
N ILE A 481 -7.59 16.61 -13.10
CA ILE A 481 -8.59 15.52 -13.15
C ILE A 481 -7.99 14.26 -13.79
N LEU A 482 -7.20 14.40 -14.86
CA LEU A 482 -6.62 13.26 -15.58
C LEU A 482 -5.64 12.47 -14.68
N GLY A 483 -4.72 13.17 -14.03
CA GLY A 483 -3.75 12.53 -13.14
C GLY A 483 -4.40 11.92 -11.89
N THR A 484 -5.36 12.63 -11.30
CA THR A 484 -6.12 12.14 -10.14
C THR A 484 -6.94 10.89 -10.49
N ALA A 485 -7.58 10.86 -11.65
CA ALA A 485 -8.30 9.67 -12.13
C ALA A 485 -7.35 8.48 -12.33
N GLY A 486 -6.18 8.71 -12.93
CA GLY A 486 -5.13 7.69 -13.07
C GLY A 486 -4.65 7.18 -11.71
N TYR A 487 -4.42 8.08 -10.75
CA TYR A 487 -4.01 7.74 -9.40
C TYR A 487 -5.05 6.89 -8.67
N VAL A 488 -6.32 7.29 -8.69
CA VAL A 488 -7.43 6.51 -8.10
C VAL A 488 -7.58 5.15 -8.81
N ALA A 489 -7.40 5.10 -10.12
CA ALA A 489 -7.47 3.86 -10.89
C ALA A 489 -6.41 2.83 -10.44
N ILE A 490 -5.24 3.25 -9.93
CA ILE A 490 -4.23 2.33 -9.35
C ILE A 490 -4.85 1.54 -8.18
N PHE A 491 -5.50 2.22 -7.25
CA PHE A 491 -6.14 1.57 -6.10
C PHE A 491 -7.32 0.69 -6.51
N LEU A 492 -8.19 1.19 -7.37
CA LEU A 492 -9.35 0.44 -7.85
C LEU A 492 -8.94 -0.85 -8.56
N THR A 493 -7.97 -0.76 -9.47
CA THR A 493 -7.48 -1.94 -10.20
C THR A 493 -6.74 -2.91 -9.30
N ALA A 494 -5.98 -2.43 -8.31
CA ALA A 494 -5.34 -3.26 -7.30
C ALA A 494 -6.38 -4.01 -6.45
N PHE A 495 -7.41 -3.31 -5.94
CA PHE A 495 -8.52 -3.95 -5.23
C PHE A 495 -9.25 -4.97 -6.08
N MET A 496 -9.59 -4.63 -7.33
CA MET A 496 -10.28 -5.55 -8.24
C MET A 496 -9.43 -6.79 -8.54
N ARG A 497 -8.16 -6.61 -8.84
CA ARG A 497 -7.27 -7.68 -9.26
C ARG A 497 -6.82 -8.57 -8.10
N TYR A 498 -6.34 -7.98 -7.02
CA TYR A 498 -5.81 -8.75 -5.88
C TYR A 498 -6.89 -9.15 -4.88
N GLY A 499 -7.94 -8.36 -4.75
CA GLY A 499 -9.08 -8.67 -3.90
C GLY A 499 -10.06 -9.63 -4.55
N PHE A 500 -10.27 -9.53 -5.86
CA PHE A 500 -11.39 -10.17 -6.56
C PHE A 500 -10.96 -11.12 -7.68
N GLY A 501 -9.70 -11.10 -8.11
CA GLY A 501 -9.17 -12.05 -9.08
C GLY A 501 -9.27 -13.50 -8.58
N ASP A 502 -9.34 -14.45 -9.52
CA ASP A 502 -9.34 -15.88 -9.19
C ASP A 502 -8.12 -16.26 -8.37
N THR A 503 -8.33 -17.20 -7.45
CA THR A 503 -7.32 -17.68 -6.50
C THR A 503 -6.36 -18.69 -7.12
N GLY A 504 -6.31 -18.79 -8.47
CA GLY A 504 -5.40 -19.69 -9.16
C GLY A 504 -3.97 -19.58 -8.63
N ASP A 505 -3.35 -20.69 -8.45
CA ASP A 505 -1.98 -21.10 -8.09
C ASP A 505 -0.96 -20.07 -7.48
N TRP A 506 -1.41 -18.98 -6.84
CA TRP A 506 -0.51 -18.07 -6.10
C TRP A 506 0.32 -18.80 -5.02
N GLY A 507 -0.22 -19.89 -4.47
CA GLY A 507 0.43 -20.69 -3.43
C GLY A 507 1.59 -21.55 -3.90
N ARG A 508 1.76 -21.74 -5.22
CA ARG A 508 2.80 -22.63 -5.78
C ARG A 508 4.05 -21.89 -6.28
N SER A 509 3.99 -20.59 -6.45
CA SER A 509 5.11 -19.76 -6.93
C SER A 509 5.92 -19.09 -5.82
N GLY A 510 6.12 -19.77 -4.67
CA GLY A 510 7.04 -19.32 -3.59
C GLY A 510 6.59 -18.11 -2.76
N GLY A 511 5.73 -17.23 -3.28
CA GLY A 511 5.32 -15.98 -2.63
C GLY A 511 4.05 -16.03 -1.78
N GLY A 512 3.42 -17.19 -1.61
CA GLY A 512 2.28 -17.39 -0.73
C GLY A 512 1.05 -16.50 -0.96
N ASP A 513 -0.10 -17.01 -0.60
CA ASP A 513 -1.41 -16.33 -0.65
C ASP A 513 -1.45 -14.99 0.14
N TRP A 514 -0.50 -14.79 1.07
CA TRP A 514 -0.45 -13.60 1.93
C TRP A 514 0.00 -12.33 1.19
N MET A 515 0.77 -12.45 0.09
CA MET A 515 1.21 -11.31 -0.70
C MET A 515 0.02 -10.49 -1.25
N ARG A 516 -1.06 -11.16 -1.66
CA ARG A 516 -2.30 -10.50 -2.10
C ARG A 516 -2.93 -9.66 -0.98
N TRP A 517 -2.91 -10.18 0.24
CA TRP A 517 -3.41 -9.48 1.40
C TRP A 517 -2.54 -8.27 1.74
N THR A 518 -1.23 -8.38 1.53
CA THR A 518 -0.31 -7.25 1.69
C THR A 518 -0.73 -6.06 0.83
N ALA A 519 -0.97 -6.28 -0.48
CA ALA A 519 -1.41 -5.18 -1.36
C ALA A 519 -2.75 -4.58 -0.93
N LEU A 520 -3.73 -5.43 -0.54
CA LEU A 520 -5.05 -4.95 -0.13
C LEU A 520 -4.99 -4.14 1.16
N LEU A 521 -4.24 -4.63 2.16
CA LEU A 521 -4.04 -3.92 3.42
C LEU A 521 -3.24 -2.63 3.20
N ALA A 522 -2.16 -2.66 2.40
CA ALA A 522 -1.37 -1.48 2.08
C ALA A 522 -2.21 -0.42 1.35
N CYS A 523 -2.96 -0.79 0.31
CA CYS A 523 -3.84 0.14 -0.40
C CYS A 523 -4.90 0.74 0.52
N ALA A 524 -5.52 -0.05 1.40
CA ALA A 524 -6.54 0.44 2.32
C ALA A 524 -5.97 1.42 3.35
N MET A 525 -4.89 1.02 4.04
CA MET A 525 -4.25 1.85 5.07
C MET A 525 -3.59 3.10 4.48
N TYR A 526 -2.92 2.98 3.33
CA TYR A 526 -2.31 4.11 2.65
C TYR A 526 -3.36 5.10 2.14
N GLY A 527 -4.44 4.61 1.53
CA GLY A 527 -5.55 5.45 1.08
C GLY A 527 -6.21 6.22 2.24
N ALA A 528 -6.40 5.57 3.39
CA ALA A 528 -6.89 6.22 4.60
C ALA A 528 -5.91 7.25 5.16
N HIS A 529 -4.61 6.94 5.19
CA HIS A 529 -3.58 7.91 5.58
C HIS A 529 -3.54 9.10 4.62
N GLY A 530 -3.61 8.86 3.30
CA GLY A 530 -3.64 9.89 2.26
C GLY A 530 -4.85 10.83 2.35
N PHE A 531 -5.94 10.40 2.99
CA PHE A 531 -7.10 11.28 3.24
C PHE A 531 -6.79 12.44 4.21
N ILE A 532 -5.83 12.27 5.12
CA ILE A 532 -5.43 13.29 6.11
C ILE A 532 -3.95 13.66 6.00
N SER A 533 -3.26 13.21 4.96
CA SER A 533 -1.83 13.42 4.74
C SER A 533 -1.53 13.46 3.23
N PHE A 534 -0.29 13.29 2.85
CA PHE A 534 0.18 13.42 1.46
C PHE A 534 1.34 12.46 1.16
N GLN A 535 1.73 12.37 -0.12
CA GLN A 535 2.85 11.56 -0.58
C GLN A 535 4.18 12.03 0.03
N GLN A 536 5.03 11.06 0.35
CA GLN A 536 6.36 11.27 0.91
C GLN A 536 7.30 10.15 0.45
N VAL A 537 8.61 10.40 0.56
CA VAL A 537 9.65 9.41 0.24
C VAL A 537 9.56 8.13 1.09
N LEU A 538 8.98 8.21 2.27
CA LEU A 538 8.85 7.07 3.20
C LEU A 538 7.58 6.23 3.00
N ASN A 539 6.66 6.67 2.16
CA ASN A 539 5.40 5.95 1.96
C ASN A 539 5.11 5.60 0.50
N ALA A 540 5.12 6.58 -0.42
CA ALA A 540 4.74 6.37 -1.81
C ALA A 540 5.62 5.33 -2.55
N PRO A 541 6.96 5.38 -2.52
CA PRO A 541 7.77 4.37 -3.21
C PRO A 541 7.55 2.97 -2.65
N LEU A 542 7.27 2.82 -1.35
CA LEU A 542 6.95 1.53 -0.73
C LEU A 542 5.61 0.98 -1.22
N LEU A 543 4.60 1.84 -1.43
CA LEU A 543 3.34 1.42 -2.03
C LEU A 543 3.54 0.87 -3.44
N PHE A 544 4.25 1.59 -4.30
CA PHE A 544 4.53 1.13 -5.66
C PHE A 544 5.40 -0.14 -5.71
N LEU A 545 6.31 -0.30 -4.75
CA LEU A 545 7.08 -1.54 -4.55
C LEU A 545 6.16 -2.71 -4.18
N VAL A 546 5.27 -2.55 -3.19
CA VAL A 546 4.32 -3.60 -2.77
C VAL A 546 3.38 -3.97 -3.91
N LEU A 547 2.86 -3.00 -4.66
CA LEU A 547 2.03 -3.26 -5.84
C LEU A 547 2.81 -4.03 -6.91
N GLY A 548 4.08 -3.68 -7.13
CA GLY A 548 4.98 -4.41 -8.04
C GLY A 548 5.22 -5.85 -7.62
N LEU A 549 5.45 -6.11 -6.33
CA LEU A 549 5.58 -7.47 -5.76
C LEU A 549 4.32 -8.31 -6.00
N CYS A 550 3.15 -7.72 -5.78
CA CYS A 550 1.89 -8.41 -5.98
C CYS A 550 1.60 -8.68 -7.45
N GLU A 551 1.93 -7.76 -8.33
CA GLU A 551 1.81 -7.97 -9.78
C GLU A 551 2.75 -9.08 -10.26
N ALA A 552 3.99 -9.15 -9.77
CA ALA A 552 4.91 -10.22 -10.08
C ALA A 552 4.34 -11.60 -9.69
N GLY A 553 3.81 -11.73 -8.47
CA GLY A 553 3.17 -12.96 -7.99
C GLY A 553 1.95 -13.36 -8.82
N SER A 554 1.11 -12.39 -9.23
CA SER A 554 -0.04 -12.64 -10.11
C SER A 554 0.37 -13.17 -11.49
N ARG A 555 1.45 -12.63 -12.07
CA ARG A 555 1.99 -13.06 -13.35
C ARG A 555 2.57 -14.49 -13.32
N ALA A 556 3.26 -14.83 -12.25
CA ALA A 556 3.78 -16.18 -12.05
C ALA A 556 2.66 -17.23 -11.98
N GLY A 557 1.59 -16.95 -11.24
CA GLY A 557 0.41 -17.82 -11.17
C GLY A 557 -0.26 -18.04 -12.53
N THR A 558 -0.46 -16.97 -13.30
CA THR A 558 -1.08 -17.07 -14.65
C THR A 558 -0.22 -17.88 -15.63
N LYS A 559 1.11 -17.83 -15.51
CA LYS A 559 2.00 -18.62 -16.37
C LYS A 559 1.88 -20.11 -16.10
N VAL A 560 1.83 -20.51 -14.83
CA VAL A 560 1.66 -21.92 -14.41
C VAL A 560 0.32 -22.49 -14.88
N GLU A 561 -0.77 -21.73 -14.83
CA GLU A 561 -2.08 -22.14 -15.33
C GLU A 561 -2.08 -22.38 -16.84
N ARG A 562 -1.44 -21.50 -17.62
CA ARG A 562 -1.33 -21.68 -19.09
C ARG A 562 -0.52 -22.91 -19.46
N GLU A 563 0.60 -23.15 -18.78
CA GLU A 563 1.43 -24.33 -19.03
C GLU A 563 0.71 -25.65 -18.70
N ARG A 564 -0.20 -25.63 -17.71
CA ARG A 564 -1.07 -26.78 -17.39
C ARG A 564 -2.17 -26.98 -18.42
N GLY A 565 -2.85 -25.89 -18.83
CA GLY A 565 -3.87 -25.97 -19.87
C GLY A 565 -3.30 -26.57 -21.15
N ASN A 566 -2.13 -26.11 -21.58
CA ASN A 566 -1.46 -26.62 -22.76
C ASN A 566 -1.04 -28.11 -22.61
N ARG A 567 -0.63 -28.57 -21.41
CA ARG A 567 -0.35 -30.01 -21.18
C ARG A 567 -1.60 -30.88 -21.26
N HIS A 568 -2.69 -30.43 -20.63
CA HIS A 568 -3.97 -31.15 -20.71
C HIS A 568 -4.48 -31.26 -22.16
N GLU A 569 -4.32 -30.19 -22.94
CA GLU A 569 -4.69 -30.19 -24.36
C GLU A 569 -3.79 -31.12 -25.19
N MET A 570 -2.48 -31.19 -24.91
CA MET A 570 -1.55 -32.13 -25.55
C MET A 570 -1.83 -33.59 -25.14
N ASP A 571 -2.13 -33.85 -23.88
CA ASP A 571 -2.47 -35.19 -23.39
C ASP A 571 -3.79 -35.69 -24.01
N GLU A 572 -4.81 -34.80 -24.17
CA GLU A 572 -6.07 -35.14 -24.86
C GLU A 572 -5.89 -35.39 -26.38
N ILE A 573 -4.93 -34.73 -27.03
CA ILE A 573 -4.60 -34.97 -28.44
C ILE A 573 -3.87 -36.31 -28.59
N GLN A 574 -2.90 -36.63 -27.72
CA GLN A 574 -2.19 -37.90 -27.74
C GLN A 574 -3.11 -39.10 -27.46
N ASP A 575 -4.08 -38.97 -26.56
CA ASP A 575 -5.09 -39.99 -26.30
C ASP A 575 -6.02 -40.20 -27.51
N LYS A 576 -6.32 -39.18 -28.31
CA LYS A 576 -7.14 -39.29 -29.52
C LYS A 576 -6.40 -39.88 -30.70
N ASP A 577 -5.08 -39.72 -30.78
CA ASP A 577 -4.23 -40.29 -31.83
C ASP A 577 -3.84 -41.77 -31.53
N SER A 578 -4.14 -42.27 -30.34
CA SER A 578 -3.89 -43.65 -29.90
C SER A 578 -5.11 -44.59 -30.05
N TYR A 579 -6.21 -44.14 -30.62
CA TYR A 579 -7.39 -44.89 -31.00
C TYR A 579 -7.60 -44.87 -32.53
#